data_82c464975d03f5a1ff8fe96ae770d5c8
#
_entry.id   82c464975d03f5a1ff8fe96ae770d5c8
#
_cell.length_a   1.000
_cell.length_b   1.000
_cell.length_c   1.000
_cell.angle_alpha   90.00
_cell.angle_beta   90.00
_cell.angle_gamma   90.00
#
_symmetry.space_group_name_H-M   'P 1'
#
loop_
_entity.id
_entity.type
_entity.pdbx_description
1 polymer ?
#
loop_
_entity_poly.entity_id
_entity_poly.type
_entity_poly.pdbx_seq_one_letter_code
_entity_poly.pdbx_strand_id
1 'polypeptide(L)'
;MPLKPVFDKAPLTMLTSQPLRAGQVRVNLPALTRLYAQVENRREPLLLEGAFRLACLVKADAMQSPAATAIREAAAAQREDGSFALTIEDSVYVLRAVWALYEAEAKKEDLTVLLRWFQWAAKQWDDIAADEYVRAFPADLLELLEKVYRITGIPAMLKLARTLSASTMNWSGVLTATPIQTPVSKAVSAEELDAGLKKENGDLEGYYTRLALTTNAAALADGARAALARGWLNGSATEMNAAKTGWEKISRYHGAICGGLTANPMLAGGNPSTGIFNDTLGAWAEAFVCAGMGAHAVWAWDELERLVFNALPACVEETRVQLVQRVNSLAAQETQQGSFALTLGRLARGYALAIQSAVTAWVDGFAVNMLIPGKYAVCDNKMVLTIDAQGERYAIKMHMKNDQKAFFHMRLPAWASSSEILVNGAPTAEYRLVDGCIGIERVWHDGDEIVAVLEQPVMRHSSAYHQATYLTRGPQVLALSADGDWAYALCGNGKVTESGVTAPFAPIAWKKGNNAPVDVPVLPELTGDIRALPLTPYADTPVRVALFPRGDKA
;
A
#
# COMPACT_ATOMS: atom_id res chain seq x y z
N MET A 1 29.30 0.37 5.52
CA MET A 1 28.97 1.32 6.59
C MET A 1 27.53 1.06 6.98
N PRO A 2 27.17 0.83 8.25
CA PRO A 2 25.77 0.62 8.58
C PRO A 2 24.97 1.86 8.20
N LEU A 3 23.82 1.64 7.56
CA LEU A 3 22.87 2.70 7.22
C LEU A 3 22.31 3.25 8.53
N LYS A 4 22.90 4.29 9.10
CA LYS A 4 22.28 4.99 10.21
C LYS A 4 21.13 5.84 9.67
N PRO A 5 19.94 5.78 10.25
CA PRO A 5 18.90 6.74 9.93
C PRO A 5 19.43 8.14 10.24
N VAL A 6 19.47 9.01 9.24
CA VAL A 6 19.91 10.39 9.43
C VAL A 6 18.67 11.27 9.52
N PHE A 7 18.00 11.20 10.66
CA PHE A 7 16.82 12.02 10.95
C PHE A 7 17.17 13.50 11.20
N ASP A 8 18.46 13.79 11.51
CA ASP A 8 18.91 15.12 11.98
C ASP A 8 19.28 16.09 10.85
N LYS A 9 19.23 15.66 9.58
CA LYS A 9 19.59 16.55 8.48
C LYS A 9 18.37 17.28 7.97
N ALA A 10 18.29 18.58 8.19
CA ALA A 10 17.32 19.44 7.50
C ALA A 10 17.49 19.29 5.96
N PRO A 11 16.43 19.16 5.20
CA PRO A 11 15.01 19.34 5.52
C PRO A 11 14.26 18.06 5.99
N LEU A 12 14.94 16.94 6.20
CA LEU A 12 14.36 15.62 6.47
C LEU A 12 13.93 15.40 7.94
N THR A 13 13.96 16.43 8.76
CA THR A 13 13.53 16.39 10.18
C THR A 13 12.04 16.06 10.40
N MET A 14 11.24 16.12 9.32
CA MET A 14 9.81 15.80 9.39
C MET A 14 9.52 14.28 9.27
N LEU A 15 10.52 13.47 8.90
CA LEU A 15 10.40 12.02 8.89
C LEU A 15 10.68 11.48 10.28
N THR A 16 9.72 10.74 10.82
CA THR A 16 9.82 10.16 12.18
C THR A 16 10.19 8.68 12.14
N SER A 17 9.95 8.01 11.04
CA SER A 17 10.22 6.58 10.88
C SER A 17 10.71 6.21 9.49
N GLN A 18 11.20 4.99 9.35
CA GLN A 18 11.62 4.40 8.07
C GLN A 18 11.25 2.92 8.03
N PRO A 19 10.85 2.38 6.86
CA PRO A 19 10.69 0.94 6.68
C PRO A 19 11.96 0.20 7.10
N LEU A 20 11.79 -1.00 7.65
CA LEU A 20 12.92 -1.89 7.84
C LEU A 20 13.56 -2.22 6.49
N ARG A 21 14.86 -2.48 6.48
CA ARG A 21 15.61 -2.77 5.25
C ARG A 21 15.18 -4.11 4.65
N ALA A 22 15.35 -4.25 3.35
CA ALA A 22 15.27 -5.54 2.69
C ALA A 22 16.16 -6.56 3.43
N GLY A 23 15.60 -7.73 3.73
CA GLY A 23 16.30 -8.77 4.50
C GLY A 23 16.11 -8.72 6.03
N GLN A 24 15.61 -7.64 6.61
CA GLN A 24 15.33 -7.54 8.05
C GLN A 24 13.96 -8.11 8.46
N VAL A 25 13.10 -8.45 7.50
CA VAL A 25 11.74 -8.95 7.73
C VAL A 25 11.58 -10.34 7.14
N ARG A 26 10.95 -11.25 7.88
CA ARG A 26 10.58 -12.60 7.45
C ARG A 26 9.16 -12.90 7.90
N VAL A 27 8.31 -13.27 6.96
CA VAL A 27 6.92 -13.61 7.21
C VAL A 27 6.54 -14.90 6.48
N ASN A 28 5.51 -15.57 6.97
CA ASN A 28 4.92 -16.73 6.32
C ASN A 28 3.48 -16.41 5.91
N LEU A 29 3.34 -15.69 4.81
CA LEU A 29 2.04 -15.33 4.24
C LEU A 29 1.87 -16.01 2.89
N PRO A 30 0.90 -16.93 2.71
CA PRO A 30 0.71 -17.68 1.47
C PRO A 30 0.59 -16.80 0.22
N ALA A 31 -0.12 -15.66 0.31
CA ALA A 31 -0.27 -14.73 -0.80
C ALA A 31 1.07 -14.19 -1.31
N LEU A 32 2.02 -13.86 -0.41
CA LEU A 32 3.35 -13.39 -0.81
C LEU A 32 4.17 -14.50 -1.47
N THR A 33 4.08 -15.73 -0.97
CA THR A 33 4.76 -16.88 -1.59
C THR A 33 4.24 -17.14 -2.99
N ARG A 34 2.91 -17.10 -3.19
CA ARG A 34 2.28 -17.22 -4.51
C ARG A 34 2.68 -16.08 -5.44
N LEU A 35 2.68 -14.84 -4.94
CA LEU A 35 3.09 -13.68 -5.73
C LEU A 35 4.57 -13.76 -6.12
N TYR A 36 5.45 -14.18 -5.20
CA TYR A 36 6.86 -14.38 -5.49
C TYR A 36 7.07 -15.40 -6.61
N ALA A 37 6.39 -16.54 -6.58
CA ALA A 37 6.49 -17.57 -7.62
C ALA A 37 6.14 -17.06 -9.03
N GLN A 38 5.33 -16.02 -9.14
CA GLN A 38 4.95 -15.41 -10.42
C GLN A 38 5.97 -14.41 -10.96
N VAL A 39 6.86 -13.88 -10.10
CA VAL A 39 7.84 -12.85 -10.47
C VAL A 39 9.30 -13.32 -10.37
N GLU A 40 9.60 -14.41 -9.69
CA GLU A 40 10.97 -14.80 -9.32
C GLU A 40 11.95 -14.93 -10.51
N ASN A 41 11.45 -15.34 -11.67
CA ASN A 41 12.26 -15.54 -12.89
C ASN A 41 12.10 -14.43 -13.92
N ARG A 42 11.35 -13.37 -13.59
CA ARG A 42 11.11 -12.24 -14.47
C ARG A 42 12.33 -11.31 -14.46
N ARG A 43 12.59 -10.66 -15.60
CA ARG A 43 13.79 -9.83 -15.80
C ARG A 43 13.49 -8.42 -16.29
N GLU A 44 12.23 -8.10 -16.49
CA GLU A 44 11.80 -6.74 -16.86
C GLU A 44 12.14 -5.74 -15.73
N PRO A 45 12.73 -4.58 -16.04
CA PRO A 45 13.19 -3.61 -15.04
C PRO A 45 12.16 -3.30 -13.96
N LEU A 46 10.91 -3.10 -14.36
CA LEU A 46 9.80 -2.76 -13.46
C LEU A 46 9.45 -3.87 -12.43
N LEU A 47 9.88 -5.12 -12.67
CA LEU A 47 9.61 -6.27 -11.78
C LEU A 47 10.74 -6.56 -10.80
N LEU A 48 11.97 -6.11 -11.09
CA LEU A 48 13.16 -6.52 -10.34
C LEU A 48 13.10 -6.15 -8.85
N GLU A 49 12.72 -4.92 -8.53
CA GLU A 49 12.62 -4.49 -7.12
C GLU A 49 11.60 -5.33 -6.35
N GLY A 50 10.38 -5.48 -6.90
CA GLY A 50 9.31 -6.25 -6.26
C GLY A 50 9.68 -7.71 -6.06
N ALA A 51 10.25 -8.36 -7.08
CA ALA A 51 10.70 -9.75 -7.01
C ALA A 51 11.77 -9.95 -5.93
N PHE A 52 12.74 -9.04 -5.83
CA PHE A 52 13.79 -9.13 -4.82
C PHE A 52 13.26 -8.87 -3.40
N ARG A 53 12.43 -7.85 -3.21
CA ARG A 53 11.81 -7.59 -1.89
C ARG A 53 10.94 -8.74 -1.43
N LEU A 54 10.18 -9.37 -2.32
CA LEU A 54 9.41 -10.58 -2.01
C LEU A 54 10.35 -11.74 -1.64
N ALA A 55 11.44 -11.96 -2.38
CA ALA A 55 12.45 -12.97 -2.02
C ALA A 55 12.97 -12.72 -0.59
N CYS A 56 13.25 -11.46 -0.24
CA CYS A 56 13.69 -11.07 1.10
C CYS A 56 12.67 -11.43 2.19
N LEU A 57 11.38 -11.40 1.91
CA LEU A 57 10.32 -11.73 2.88
C LEU A 57 10.11 -13.23 3.05
N VAL A 58 10.22 -14.03 1.96
CA VAL A 58 9.75 -15.42 1.94
C VAL A 58 10.86 -16.47 1.78
N LYS A 59 12.07 -16.10 1.33
CA LYS A 59 13.20 -17.04 1.13
C LYS A 59 14.24 -16.92 2.24
N ALA A 60 14.83 -18.03 2.62
CA ALA A 60 15.92 -18.05 3.60
C ALA A 60 17.17 -17.31 3.08
N ASP A 61 17.52 -17.51 1.82
CA ASP A 61 18.65 -16.88 1.15
C ASP A 61 18.19 -16.07 -0.08
N ALA A 62 17.73 -14.86 0.17
CA ALA A 62 17.27 -13.95 -0.89
C ALA A 62 18.41 -13.49 -1.79
N MET A 63 19.65 -13.50 -1.30
CA MET A 63 20.83 -13.05 -2.05
C MET A 63 21.21 -14.01 -3.18
N GLN A 64 20.77 -15.26 -3.10
CA GLN A 64 20.93 -16.27 -4.14
C GLN A 64 19.70 -16.39 -5.05
N SER A 65 18.70 -15.51 -4.87
CA SER A 65 17.49 -15.54 -5.69
C SER A 65 17.77 -15.14 -7.14
N PRO A 66 16.96 -15.65 -8.10
CA PRO A 66 17.05 -15.20 -9.49
C PRO A 66 16.90 -13.68 -9.64
N ALA A 67 16.07 -13.05 -8.81
CA ALA A 67 15.88 -11.61 -8.80
C ALA A 67 17.17 -10.86 -8.40
N ALA A 68 17.88 -11.30 -7.35
CA ALA A 68 19.16 -10.70 -6.95
C ALA A 68 20.21 -10.82 -8.06
N THR A 69 20.25 -11.95 -8.76
CA THR A 69 21.14 -12.16 -9.89
C THR A 69 20.79 -11.21 -11.04
N ALA A 70 19.51 -11.12 -11.40
CA ALA A 70 19.07 -10.22 -12.48
C ALA A 70 19.34 -8.74 -12.18
N ILE A 71 19.22 -8.30 -10.91
CA ILE A 71 19.58 -6.93 -10.51
C ILE A 71 21.09 -6.70 -10.69
N ARG A 72 21.95 -7.64 -10.28
CA ARG A 72 23.40 -7.51 -10.45
C ARG A 72 23.80 -7.49 -11.93
N GLU A 73 23.16 -8.30 -12.78
CA GLU A 73 23.36 -8.26 -14.23
C GLU A 73 22.94 -6.92 -14.83
N ALA A 74 21.76 -6.38 -14.42
CA ALA A 74 21.29 -5.07 -14.87
C ALA A 74 22.24 -3.93 -14.40
N ALA A 75 22.72 -3.99 -13.16
CA ALA A 75 23.70 -3.04 -12.64
C ALA A 75 25.05 -3.10 -13.39
N ALA A 76 25.52 -4.31 -13.73
CA ALA A 76 26.76 -4.52 -14.49
C ALA A 76 26.67 -4.02 -15.95
N ALA A 77 25.45 -3.87 -16.49
CA ALA A 77 25.22 -3.29 -17.82
C ALA A 77 25.36 -1.75 -17.86
N GLN A 78 25.67 -1.10 -16.72
CA GLN A 78 25.91 0.34 -16.66
C GLN A 78 27.14 0.71 -17.51
N ARG A 79 26.96 1.71 -18.41
CA ARG A 79 28.02 2.21 -19.30
C ARG A 79 29.12 2.96 -18.51
N GLU A 80 30.26 3.19 -19.16
CA GLU A 80 31.38 3.91 -18.55
C GLU A 80 31.01 5.33 -18.12
N ASP A 81 30.13 6.01 -18.84
CA ASP A 81 29.63 7.35 -18.52
C ASP A 81 28.64 7.39 -17.35
N GLY A 82 28.15 6.22 -16.90
CA GLY A 82 27.16 6.07 -15.84
C GLY A 82 25.72 5.87 -16.31
N SER A 83 25.45 5.97 -17.63
CA SER A 83 24.11 5.73 -18.20
C SER A 83 23.80 4.24 -18.32
N PHE A 84 22.52 3.93 -18.62
CA PHE A 84 22.08 2.64 -19.10
C PHE A 84 21.62 2.73 -20.57
N ALA A 85 21.65 1.61 -21.30
CA ALA A 85 21.06 1.51 -22.65
C ALA A 85 19.54 1.26 -22.57
N LEU A 86 18.85 2.05 -21.76
CA LEU A 86 17.44 1.93 -21.41
C LEU A 86 16.74 3.30 -21.50
N THR A 87 15.42 3.31 -21.50
CA THR A 87 14.63 4.53 -21.27
C THR A 87 14.94 5.11 -19.88
N ILE A 88 14.56 6.37 -19.64
CA ILE A 88 14.70 6.97 -18.31
C ILE A 88 13.85 6.19 -17.29
N GLU A 89 12.61 5.85 -17.66
CA GLU A 89 11.70 5.04 -16.84
C GLU A 89 12.34 3.71 -16.42
N ASP A 90 12.81 2.90 -17.37
CA ASP A 90 13.44 1.61 -17.07
C ASP A 90 14.72 1.76 -16.26
N SER A 91 15.49 2.84 -16.52
CA SER A 91 16.68 3.16 -15.72
C SER A 91 16.32 3.44 -14.27
N VAL A 92 15.24 4.18 -14.01
CA VAL A 92 14.74 4.44 -12.65
C VAL A 92 14.30 3.13 -11.97
N TYR A 93 13.63 2.22 -12.67
CA TYR A 93 13.27 0.90 -12.12
C TYR A 93 14.51 0.06 -11.76
N VAL A 94 15.54 0.05 -12.61
CA VAL A 94 16.82 -0.60 -12.30
C VAL A 94 17.47 0.01 -11.07
N LEU A 95 17.53 1.33 -10.98
CA LEU A 95 18.13 2.03 -9.83
C LEU A 95 17.37 1.73 -8.52
N ARG A 96 16.04 1.65 -8.57
CA ARG A 96 15.23 1.26 -7.41
C ARG A 96 15.55 -0.18 -6.97
N ALA A 97 15.73 -1.08 -7.92
CA ALA A 97 16.10 -2.46 -7.64
C ALA A 97 17.53 -2.57 -7.04
N VAL A 98 18.49 -1.81 -7.58
CA VAL A 98 19.85 -1.69 -7.02
C VAL A 98 19.81 -1.09 -5.61
N TRP A 99 18.94 -0.10 -5.37
CA TRP A 99 18.74 0.43 -4.02
C TRP A 99 18.24 -0.64 -3.04
N ALA A 100 17.26 -1.48 -3.45
CA ALA A 100 16.78 -2.57 -2.61
C ALA A 100 17.90 -3.59 -2.27
N LEU A 101 18.79 -3.87 -3.23
CA LEU A 101 19.96 -4.71 -3.03
C LEU A 101 20.94 -4.06 -2.03
N TYR A 102 21.19 -2.76 -2.18
CA TYR A 102 22.01 -1.98 -1.24
C TYR A 102 21.42 -1.96 0.18
N GLU A 103 20.11 -1.83 0.32
CA GLU A 103 19.44 -1.93 1.64
C GLU A 103 19.73 -3.27 2.31
N ALA A 104 19.77 -4.37 1.56
CA ALA A 104 19.98 -5.71 2.10
C ALA A 104 21.44 -6.00 2.47
N GLU A 105 22.39 -5.60 1.61
CA GLU A 105 23.80 -6.00 1.72
C GLU A 105 24.73 -4.86 2.17
N ALA A 106 24.29 -3.60 2.05
CA ALA A 106 25.09 -2.38 2.31
C ALA A 106 26.44 -2.35 1.54
N LYS A 107 26.47 -2.96 0.34
CA LYS A 107 27.68 -2.97 -0.51
C LYS A 107 27.92 -1.61 -1.15
N LYS A 108 29.17 -1.15 -1.12
CA LYS A 108 29.55 0.14 -1.71
C LYS A 108 29.40 0.16 -3.23
N GLU A 109 29.55 -0.98 -3.86
CA GLU A 109 29.43 -1.18 -5.31
C GLU A 109 28.03 -0.78 -5.78
N ASP A 110 26.98 -1.21 -5.06
CA ASP A 110 25.59 -0.88 -5.39
C ASP A 110 25.34 0.64 -5.27
N LEU A 111 25.83 1.27 -4.20
CA LEU A 111 25.76 2.73 -4.05
C LEU A 111 26.52 3.45 -5.15
N THR A 112 27.65 2.89 -5.62
CA THR A 112 28.44 3.46 -6.71
C THR A 112 27.66 3.49 -8.02
N VAL A 113 26.87 2.45 -8.34
CA VAL A 113 26.00 2.43 -9.52
C VAL A 113 25.02 3.61 -9.48
N LEU A 114 24.35 3.82 -8.34
CA LEU A 114 23.43 4.95 -8.16
C LEU A 114 24.13 6.31 -8.35
N LEU A 115 25.28 6.50 -7.70
CA LEU A 115 26.02 7.75 -7.77
C LEU A 115 26.53 8.04 -9.18
N ARG A 116 27.01 7.05 -9.92
CA ARG A 116 27.45 7.21 -11.31
C ARG A 116 26.29 7.62 -12.21
N TRP A 117 25.13 7.02 -12.04
CA TRP A 117 23.95 7.41 -12.80
C TRP A 117 23.55 8.86 -12.50
N PHE A 118 23.49 9.27 -11.23
CA PHE A 118 23.18 10.67 -10.88
C PHE A 118 24.24 11.65 -11.35
N GLN A 119 25.51 11.27 -11.40
CA GLN A 119 26.58 12.11 -11.97
C GLN A 119 26.41 12.27 -13.49
N TRP A 120 26.01 11.23 -14.19
CA TRP A 120 25.66 11.30 -15.60
C TRP A 120 24.40 12.15 -15.80
N ALA A 121 23.32 11.88 -15.08
CA ALA A 121 22.05 12.58 -15.15
C ALA A 121 22.20 14.08 -14.87
N ALA A 122 23.06 14.47 -13.91
CA ALA A 122 23.29 15.87 -13.58
C ALA A 122 23.84 16.72 -14.75
N LYS A 123 24.51 16.10 -15.74
CA LYS A 123 25.04 16.80 -16.92
C LYS A 123 23.95 17.11 -17.97
N GLN A 124 22.83 16.43 -17.91
CA GLN A 124 21.69 16.56 -18.83
C GLN A 124 20.37 16.59 -18.06
N TRP A 125 20.41 17.24 -16.87
CA TRP A 125 19.28 17.23 -15.95
C TRP A 125 18.03 17.91 -16.52
N ASP A 126 18.21 18.93 -17.36
CA ASP A 126 17.09 19.63 -18.00
C ASP A 126 16.35 18.70 -18.97
N ASP A 127 17.06 17.84 -19.71
CA ASP A 127 16.45 16.86 -20.61
C ASP A 127 15.73 15.76 -19.81
N ILE A 128 16.32 15.28 -18.72
CA ILE A 128 15.70 14.29 -17.83
C ILE A 128 14.47 14.87 -17.14
N ALA A 129 14.54 16.11 -16.67
CA ALA A 129 13.42 16.79 -16.05
C ALA A 129 12.30 17.14 -17.04
N ALA A 130 12.61 17.21 -18.34
CA ALA A 130 11.66 17.40 -19.41
C ALA A 130 11.03 16.07 -19.91
N ASP A 131 11.61 14.92 -19.54
CA ASP A 131 11.08 13.60 -19.88
C ASP A 131 9.62 13.46 -19.41
N GLU A 132 8.77 12.92 -20.27
CA GLU A 132 7.32 12.88 -20.05
C GLU A 132 6.93 12.03 -18.84
N TYR A 133 7.59 10.85 -18.68
CA TYR A 133 7.41 10.00 -17.52
C TYR A 133 7.84 10.72 -16.24
N VAL A 134 9.01 11.33 -16.23
CA VAL A 134 9.57 12.02 -15.05
C VAL A 134 8.69 13.20 -14.62
N ARG A 135 8.14 13.95 -15.57
CA ARG A 135 7.22 15.07 -15.29
C ARG A 135 5.91 14.61 -14.69
N ALA A 136 5.37 13.50 -15.19
CA ALA A 136 4.11 12.94 -14.72
C ALA A 136 4.27 12.16 -13.40
N PHE A 137 5.33 11.37 -13.27
CA PHE A 137 5.58 10.43 -12.17
C PHE A 137 6.94 10.65 -11.48
N PRO A 138 7.18 11.82 -10.87
CA PRO A 138 8.47 12.16 -10.30
C PRO A 138 8.80 11.43 -8.99
N ALA A 139 7.83 10.74 -8.39
CA ALA A 139 7.95 10.18 -7.05
C ALA A 139 9.15 9.22 -6.91
N ASP A 140 9.29 8.28 -7.84
CA ASP A 140 10.35 7.27 -7.80
C ASP A 140 11.74 7.89 -7.80
N LEU A 141 11.96 8.91 -8.65
CA LEU A 141 13.24 9.59 -8.77
C LEU A 141 13.50 10.53 -7.59
N LEU A 142 12.47 11.24 -7.10
CA LEU A 142 12.57 12.09 -5.90
C LEU A 142 12.93 11.27 -4.67
N GLU A 143 12.31 10.11 -4.47
CA GLU A 143 12.60 9.21 -3.37
C GLU A 143 14.02 8.62 -3.45
N LEU A 144 14.49 8.25 -4.63
CA LEU A 144 15.86 7.77 -4.81
C LEU A 144 16.90 8.87 -4.46
N LEU A 145 16.68 10.08 -4.95
CA LEU A 145 17.54 11.23 -4.62
C LEU A 145 17.59 11.50 -3.11
N GLU A 146 16.43 11.45 -2.47
CA GLU A 146 16.31 11.62 -1.03
C GLU A 146 17.03 10.53 -0.25
N LYS A 147 16.84 9.26 -0.62
CA LYS A 147 17.49 8.09 -0.01
C LYS A 147 19.01 8.15 -0.16
N VAL A 148 19.51 8.48 -1.36
CA VAL A 148 20.94 8.65 -1.61
C VAL A 148 21.51 9.83 -0.82
N TYR A 149 20.79 10.96 -0.75
CA TYR A 149 21.18 12.10 0.06
C TYR A 149 21.31 11.75 1.55
N ARG A 150 20.33 11.03 2.10
CA ARG A 150 20.37 10.61 3.52
C ARG A 150 21.60 9.78 3.88
N ILE A 151 22.06 8.92 2.96
CA ILE A 151 23.22 8.05 3.19
C ILE A 151 24.53 8.82 2.98
N THR A 152 24.61 9.60 1.92
CA THR A 152 25.88 10.19 1.47
C THR A 152 26.10 11.60 2.01
N GLY A 153 25.03 12.35 2.26
CA GLY A 153 25.09 13.77 2.58
C GLY A 153 25.55 14.65 1.42
N ILE A 154 25.60 14.12 0.17
CA ILE A 154 26.05 14.87 -1.01
C ILE A 154 25.04 15.96 -1.37
N PRO A 155 25.37 17.27 -1.25
CA PRO A 155 24.40 18.35 -1.48
C PRO A 155 23.85 18.40 -2.90
N ALA A 156 24.59 17.87 -3.88
CA ALA A 156 24.15 17.79 -5.27
C ALA A 156 22.86 16.99 -5.42
N MET A 157 22.65 15.91 -4.65
CA MET A 157 21.42 15.11 -4.67
C MET A 157 20.20 15.96 -4.28
N LEU A 158 20.34 16.76 -3.23
CA LEU A 158 19.27 17.65 -2.78
C LEU A 158 18.99 18.77 -3.81
N LYS A 159 20.03 19.28 -4.47
CA LYS A 159 19.87 20.26 -5.54
C LYS A 159 19.10 19.68 -6.72
N LEU A 160 19.48 18.49 -7.18
CA LEU A 160 18.77 17.77 -8.27
C LEU A 160 17.30 17.52 -7.92
N ALA A 161 17.03 17.04 -6.69
CA ALA A 161 15.67 16.81 -6.23
C ALA A 161 14.82 18.09 -6.21
N ARG A 162 15.37 19.23 -5.80
CA ARG A 162 14.67 20.53 -5.81
C ARG A 162 14.40 21.02 -7.23
N THR A 163 15.36 20.89 -8.14
CA THR A 163 15.17 21.23 -9.55
C THR A 163 14.07 20.39 -10.18
N LEU A 164 14.10 19.07 -9.97
CA LEU A 164 13.07 18.15 -10.44
C LEU A 164 11.68 18.53 -9.89
N SER A 165 11.59 18.71 -8.58
CA SER A 165 10.36 19.10 -7.91
C SER A 165 9.74 20.39 -8.45
N ALA A 166 10.54 21.33 -8.92
CA ALA A 166 10.08 22.60 -9.49
C ALA A 166 9.54 22.46 -10.94
N SER A 167 10.04 21.46 -11.70
CA SER A 167 9.69 21.24 -13.11
C SER A 167 8.54 20.24 -13.32
N THR A 168 8.13 19.53 -12.26
CA THR A 168 7.11 18.47 -12.35
C THR A 168 5.71 18.98 -12.06
N MET A 169 4.72 18.14 -12.32
CA MET A 169 3.31 18.43 -12.07
C MET A 169 3.06 18.82 -10.60
N ASN A 170 2.23 19.82 -10.37
CA ASN A 170 1.84 20.23 -9.02
C ASN A 170 0.81 19.27 -8.42
N TRP A 171 1.26 18.10 -8.01
CA TRP A 171 0.41 17.06 -7.42
C TRP A 171 -0.26 17.50 -6.12
N SER A 172 0.38 18.35 -5.30
CA SER A 172 -0.25 18.89 -4.09
C SER A 172 -1.50 19.70 -4.42
N GLY A 173 -1.44 20.51 -5.49
CA GLY A 173 -2.59 21.26 -5.99
C GLY A 173 -3.70 20.35 -6.53
N VAL A 174 -3.34 19.30 -7.28
CA VAL A 174 -4.28 18.30 -7.79
C VAL A 174 -5.03 17.60 -6.66
N LEU A 175 -4.32 17.10 -5.67
CA LEU A 175 -4.88 16.35 -4.54
C LEU A 175 -5.76 17.22 -3.63
N THR A 176 -5.45 18.50 -3.51
CA THR A 176 -6.25 19.44 -2.70
C THR A 176 -7.45 20.01 -3.45
N ALA A 177 -7.48 19.92 -4.77
CA ALA A 177 -8.62 20.34 -5.59
C ALA A 177 -9.88 19.49 -5.28
N THR A 178 -11.02 19.94 -5.78
CA THR A 178 -12.26 19.16 -5.66
C THR A 178 -12.20 17.95 -6.59
N PRO A 179 -12.31 16.71 -6.06
CA PRO A 179 -12.23 15.52 -6.88
C PRO A 179 -13.50 15.36 -7.73
N ILE A 180 -13.39 14.58 -8.80
CA ILE A 180 -14.55 14.09 -9.55
C ILE A 180 -15.38 13.22 -8.61
N GLN A 181 -16.67 13.54 -8.44
CA GLN A 181 -17.58 12.85 -7.53
C GLN A 181 -18.35 11.72 -8.21
N THR A 182 -18.33 11.69 -9.53
CA THR A 182 -18.99 10.68 -10.37
C THR A 182 -17.95 9.85 -11.12
N PRO A 183 -18.29 8.65 -11.60
CA PRO A 183 -17.42 7.91 -12.50
C PRO A 183 -16.93 8.78 -13.66
N VAL A 184 -15.65 8.71 -14.01
CA VAL A 184 -15.08 9.49 -15.10
C VAL A 184 -15.80 9.22 -16.43
N SER A 185 -16.21 7.97 -16.67
CA SER A 185 -17.02 7.57 -17.84
C SER A 185 -18.39 8.24 -17.96
N LYS A 186 -18.89 8.85 -16.87
CA LYS A 186 -20.12 9.67 -16.90
C LYS A 186 -19.83 11.16 -17.18
N ALA A 187 -18.60 11.60 -16.94
CA ALA A 187 -18.18 12.99 -17.11
C ALA A 187 -17.52 13.23 -18.49
N VAL A 188 -16.80 12.23 -18.98
CA VAL A 188 -16.04 12.27 -20.25
C VAL A 188 -16.19 10.91 -20.92
N SER A 189 -16.51 10.86 -22.21
CA SER A 189 -16.55 9.60 -22.96
C SER A 189 -15.14 9.03 -23.15
N ALA A 190 -15.05 7.69 -23.30
CA ALA A 190 -13.78 7.04 -23.58
C ALA A 190 -13.16 7.53 -24.90
N GLU A 191 -14.01 7.84 -25.89
CA GLU A 191 -13.59 8.38 -27.19
C GLU A 191 -13.03 9.79 -27.07
N GLU A 192 -13.64 10.66 -26.26
CA GLU A 192 -13.12 12.01 -26.00
C GLU A 192 -11.79 11.97 -25.25
N LEU A 193 -11.66 11.07 -24.26
CA LEU A 193 -10.42 10.90 -23.54
C LEU A 193 -9.30 10.37 -24.44
N ASP A 194 -9.58 9.35 -25.26
CA ASP A 194 -8.63 8.76 -26.21
C ASP A 194 -8.28 9.74 -27.34
N ALA A 195 -9.24 10.51 -27.82
CA ALA A 195 -9.01 11.57 -28.82
C ALA A 195 -8.13 12.69 -28.26
N GLY A 196 -8.32 13.05 -26.98
CA GLY A 196 -7.48 14.03 -26.30
C GLY A 196 -6.04 13.56 -26.13
N LEU A 197 -5.84 12.28 -25.86
CA LEU A 197 -4.50 11.68 -25.73
C LEU A 197 -3.74 11.58 -27.08
N LYS A 198 -4.45 11.63 -28.23
CA LYS A 198 -3.86 11.48 -29.57
C LYS A 198 -3.65 12.79 -30.32
N LYS A 199 -4.14 13.92 -29.83
CA LYS A 199 -4.00 15.21 -30.55
C LYS A 199 -2.65 15.86 -30.23
N GLU A 200 -1.87 16.11 -31.27
CA GLU A 200 -0.53 16.69 -31.18
C GLU A 200 -0.47 18.22 -31.05
N ASN A 201 -1.57 18.96 -31.16
CA ASN A 201 -1.52 20.44 -31.17
C ASN A 201 -2.77 21.10 -30.54
N GLY A 202 -2.59 21.81 -29.45
CA GLY A 202 -3.52 22.78 -28.89
C GLY A 202 -3.85 22.61 -27.38
N ASP A 203 -4.44 23.63 -26.77
CA ASP A 203 -4.80 23.71 -25.36
C ASP A 203 -5.70 22.56 -24.87
N LEU A 204 -6.48 21.96 -25.78
CA LEU A 204 -7.36 20.83 -25.49
C LEU A 204 -6.57 19.55 -25.17
N GLU A 205 -5.45 19.29 -25.84
CA GLU A 205 -4.59 18.13 -25.56
C GLU A 205 -4.02 18.18 -24.15
N GLY A 206 -3.44 19.31 -23.75
CA GLY A 206 -2.95 19.50 -22.39
C GLY A 206 -4.04 19.33 -21.33
N TYR A 207 -5.28 19.71 -21.63
CA TYR A 207 -6.42 19.49 -20.74
C TYR A 207 -6.76 18.01 -20.60
N TYR A 208 -6.90 17.26 -21.68
CA TYR A 208 -7.27 15.84 -21.64
C TYR A 208 -6.14 14.97 -21.09
N THR A 209 -4.88 15.25 -21.41
CA THR A 209 -3.73 14.56 -20.82
C THR A 209 -3.70 14.80 -19.30
N ARG A 210 -3.92 16.03 -18.85
CA ARG A 210 -4.01 16.34 -17.43
C ARG A 210 -5.21 15.65 -16.79
N LEU A 211 -6.35 15.63 -17.41
CA LEU A 211 -7.55 14.95 -16.93
C LEU A 211 -7.29 13.44 -16.80
N ALA A 212 -6.66 12.81 -17.80
CA ALA A 212 -6.28 11.40 -17.76
C ALA A 212 -5.39 11.10 -16.56
N LEU A 213 -4.34 11.90 -16.33
CA LEU A 213 -3.44 11.72 -15.18
C LEU A 213 -4.15 11.97 -13.84
N THR A 214 -4.94 13.05 -13.73
CA THR A 214 -5.58 13.45 -12.46
C THR A 214 -6.80 12.60 -12.09
N THR A 215 -7.23 11.72 -12.96
CA THR A 215 -8.35 10.79 -12.71
C THR A 215 -7.93 9.32 -12.75
N ASN A 216 -6.70 9.02 -13.16
CA ASN A 216 -6.14 7.67 -13.08
C ASN A 216 -5.80 7.34 -11.63
N ALA A 217 -6.36 6.26 -11.12
CA ALA A 217 -6.25 5.90 -9.69
C ALA A 217 -4.81 5.57 -9.25
N ALA A 218 -3.99 4.99 -10.13
CA ALA A 218 -2.58 4.71 -9.84
C ALA A 218 -1.71 5.98 -9.94
N ALA A 219 -1.98 6.85 -10.93
CA ALA A 219 -1.28 8.13 -11.06
C ALA A 219 -1.53 9.05 -9.85
N LEU A 220 -2.73 9.01 -9.28
CA LEU A 220 -3.05 9.73 -8.04
C LEU A 220 -2.23 9.24 -6.84
N ALA A 221 -1.95 7.93 -6.76
CA ALA A 221 -1.07 7.38 -5.73
C ALA A 221 0.38 7.84 -5.91
N ASP A 222 0.90 7.80 -7.14
CA ASP A 222 2.23 8.34 -7.46
C ASP A 222 2.30 9.85 -7.18
N GLY A 223 1.22 10.59 -7.48
CA GLY A 223 1.06 12.00 -7.14
C GLY A 223 1.08 12.26 -5.63
N ALA A 224 0.46 11.39 -4.83
CA ALA A 224 0.50 11.48 -3.37
C ALA A 224 1.94 11.29 -2.84
N ARG A 225 2.69 10.33 -3.38
CA ARG A 225 4.12 10.13 -3.05
C ARG A 225 4.96 11.35 -3.46
N ALA A 226 4.72 11.91 -4.63
CA ALA A 226 5.41 13.11 -5.10
C ALA A 226 5.15 14.32 -4.18
N ALA A 227 3.90 14.53 -3.74
CA ALA A 227 3.55 15.59 -2.79
C ALA A 227 4.25 15.40 -1.44
N LEU A 228 4.31 14.16 -0.93
CA LEU A 228 5.04 13.81 0.30
C LEU A 228 6.54 14.09 0.16
N ALA A 229 7.17 13.62 -0.91
CA ALA A 229 8.59 13.84 -1.17
C ALA A 229 8.92 15.34 -1.25
N ARG A 230 8.08 16.14 -1.94
CA ARG A 230 8.23 17.60 -1.97
C ARG A 230 8.07 18.21 -0.58
N GLY A 231 7.09 17.76 0.19
CA GLY A 231 6.87 18.22 1.56
C GLY A 231 8.11 18.01 2.44
N TRP A 232 8.74 16.84 2.35
CA TRP A 232 9.98 16.55 3.07
C TRP A 232 11.16 17.41 2.60
N LEU A 233 11.32 17.56 1.28
CA LEU A 233 12.41 18.36 0.69
C LEU A 233 12.32 19.85 1.04
N ASN A 234 11.10 20.37 1.16
CA ASN A 234 10.82 21.78 1.41
C ASN A 234 10.51 22.10 2.88
N GLY A 235 10.36 21.08 3.74
CA GLY A 235 9.87 21.24 5.11
C GLY A 235 8.42 21.74 5.17
N SER A 236 7.59 21.37 4.19
CA SER A 236 6.23 21.89 4.01
C SER A 236 5.16 20.92 4.51
N ALA A 237 4.60 21.19 5.68
CA ALA A 237 3.46 20.43 6.22
C ALA A 237 2.22 20.48 5.29
N THR A 238 2.02 21.58 4.58
CA THR A 238 0.90 21.74 3.63
C THR A 238 1.02 20.74 2.47
N GLU A 239 2.21 20.58 1.90
CA GLU A 239 2.43 19.60 0.82
C GLU A 239 2.27 18.16 1.32
N MET A 240 2.74 17.84 2.51
CA MET A 240 2.54 16.50 3.11
C MET A 240 1.07 16.22 3.40
N ASN A 241 0.33 17.20 3.93
CA ASN A 241 -1.09 17.05 4.20
C ASN A 241 -1.94 16.92 2.92
N ALA A 242 -1.43 17.33 1.76
CA ALA A 242 -2.12 17.16 0.48
C ALA A 242 -2.41 15.69 0.16
N ALA A 243 -1.50 14.79 0.49
CA ALA A 243 -1.71 13.34 0.29
C ALA A 243 -2.92 12.83 1.11
N LYS A 244 -3.01 13.18 2.40
CA LYS A 244 -4.15 12.83 3.26
C LYS A 244 -5.45 13.45 2.75
N THR A 245 -5.44 14.74 2.48
CA THR A 245 -6.62 15.47 1.99
C THR A 245 -7.12 14.89 0.66
N GLY A 246 -6.20 14.55 -0.25
CA GLY A 246 -6.51 13.91 -1.53
C GLY A 246 -7.16 12.55 -1.32
N TRP A 247 -6.55 11.70 -0.50
CA TRP A 247 -7.11 10.39 -0.18
C TRP A 247 -8.51 10.47 0.43
N GLU A 248 -8.72 11.31 1.44
CA GLU A 248 -10.02 11.48 2.10
C GLU A 248 -11.12 11.93 1.14
N LYS A 249 -10.79 12.81 0.18
CA LYS A 249 -11.73 13.27 -0.83
C LYS A 249 -12.03 12.19 -1.88
N ILE A 250 -11.00 11.54 -2.41
CA ILE A 250 -11.13 10.57 -3.49
C ILE A 250 -11.81 9.29 -2.98
N SER A 251 -11.39 8.78 -1.83
CA SER A 251 -11.95 7.55 -1.25
C SER A 251 -13.42 7.69 -0.86
N ARG A 252 -13.87 8.90 -0.52
CA ARG A 252 -15.30 9.15 -0.23
C ARG A 252 -16.22 8.79 -1.39
N TYR A 253 -15.80 9.01 -2.65
CA TYR A 253 -16.62 8.82 -3.84
C TYR A 253 -16.24 7.58 -4.64
N HIS A 254 -15.01 7.13 -4.54
CA HIS A 254 -14.43 6.05 -5.35
C HIS A 254 -13.78 4.94 -4.52
N GLY A 255 -13.83 5.03 -3.19
CA GLY A 255 -13.22 4.05 -2.29
C GLY A 255 -13.95 2.71 -2.30
N ALA A 256 -13.17 1.62 -2.27
CA ALA A 256 -13.67 0.28 -2.04
C ALA A 256 -13.55 -0.09 -0.56
N ILE A 257 -14.54 -0.78 -0.02
CA ILE A 257 -14.56 -1.17 1.41
C ILE A 257 -13.43 -2.11 1.80
N CYS A 258 -12.91 -2.90 0.85
CA CYS A 258 -11.75 -3.77 1.05
C CYS A 258 -10.40 -3.05 0.92
N GLY A 259 -10.42 -1.73 0.75
CA GLY A 259 -9.26 -0.88 0.49
C GLY A 259 -9.04 -0.58 -0.99
N GLY A 260 -8.32 0.50 -1.26
CA GLY A 260 -8.06 0.98 -2.62
C GLY A 260 -9.23 1.75 -3.24
N LEU A 261 -9.14 1.96 -4.53
CA LEU A 261 -10.10 2.73 -5.31
C LEU A 261 -10.72 1.90 -6.43
N THR A 262 -12.01 2.06 -6.63
CA THR A 262 -12.71 1.51 -7.79
C THR A 262 -12.33 2.30 -9.03
N ALA A 263 -11.75 1.62 -10.01
CA ALA A 263 -11.18 2.22 -11.21
C ALA A 263 -11.16 1.24 -12.39
N ASN A 264 -11.04 1.79 -13.63
CA ASN A 264 -10.98 1.02 -14.87
C ASN A 264 -10.06 1.62 -15.98
N PRO A 265 -8.84 2.05 -15.79
CA PRO A 265 -8.03 2.51 -14.67
C PRO A 265 -8.43 3.87 -14.09
N MET A 266 -9.36 4.61 -14.73
CA MET A 266 -9.87 5.89 -14.25
C MET A 266 -10.86 5.67 -13.10
N LEU A 267 -10.99 6.65 -12.21
CA LEU A 267 -11.92 6.62 -11.08
C LEU A 267 -13.34 6.28 -11.53
N ALA A 268 -13.92 5.22 -10.97
CA ALA A 268 -15.16 4.63 -11.48
C ALA A 268 -16.36 4.68 -10.51
N GLY A 269 -16.25 5.41 -9.40
CA GLY A 269 -17.33 5.53 -8.40
C GLY A 269 -17.27 4.45 -7.34
N GLY A 270 -18.30 4.38 -6.48
CA GLY A 270 -18.36 3.46 -5.34
C GLY A 270 -19.14 2.18 -5.57
N ASN A 271 -19.55 1.87 -6.81
CA ASN A 271 -20.35 0.67 -7.09
C ASN A 271 -19.56 -0.61 -6.80
N PRO A 272 -20.05 -1.53 -5.93
CA PRO A 272 -19.33 -2.72 -5.52
C PRO A 272 -19.10 -3.74 -6.65
N SER A 273 -19.87 -3.65 -7.73
CA SER A 273 -19.73 -4.50 -8.92
C SER A 273 -18.78 -3.92 -9.98
N THR A 274 -18.34 -2.67 -9.81
CA THR A 274 -17.26 -2.09 -10.63
C THR A 274 -15.93 -2.67 -10.21
N GLY A 275 -14.98 -2.75 -11.15
CA GLY A 275 -13.67 -3.32 -10.88
C GLY A 275 -12.76 -2.39 -10.08
N ILE A 276 -11.87 -3.01 -9.33
CA ILE A 276 -10.64 -2.41 -8.78
C ILE A 276 -9.50 -2.92 -9.66
N PHE A 277 -8.84 -2.05 -10.41
CA PHE A 277 -7.63 -2.43 -11.12
C PHE A 277 -6.51 -2.65 -10.11
N ASN A 278 -5.93 -3.85 -10.10
CA ASN A 278 -5.06 -4.28 -9.01
C ASN A 278 -3.67 -3.63 -9.03
N ASP A 279 -3.26 -2.99 -10.14
CA ASP A 279 -2.07 -2.11 -10.16
C ASP A 279 -2.22 -0.92 -9.21
N THR A 280 -3.45 -0.42 -9.03
CA THR A 280 -3.74 0.67 -8.10
C THR A 280 -3.50 0.30 -6.64
N LEU A 281 -3.68 -0.98 -6.29
CA LEU A 281 -3.47 -1.46 -4.91
C LEU A 281 -1.99 -1.37 -4.51
N GLY A 282 -1.09 -1.81 -5.43
CA GLY A 282 0.35 -1.68 -5.20
C GLY A 282 0.80 -0.22 -5.10
N ALA A 283 0.30 0.64 -5.99
CA ALA A 283 0.62 2.06 -5.99
C ALA A 283 0.15 2.76 -4.69
N TRP A 284 -1.09 2.51 -4.25
CA TRP A 284 -1.59 3.08 -2.99
C TRP A 284 -0.94 2.48 -1.76
N ALA A 285 -0.54 1.20 -1.78
CA ALA A 285 0.25 0.61 -0.70
C ALA A 285 1.59 1.37 -0.52
N GLU A 286 2.29 1.70 -1.60
CA GLU A 286 3.50 2.52 -1.54
C GLU A 286 3.21 3.93 -1.02
N ALA A 287 2.12 4.57 -1.48
CA ALA A 287 1.74 5.90 -1.03
C ALA A 287 1.43 5.94 0.48
N PHE A 288 0.75 4.93 1.00
CA PHE A 288 0.49 4.82 2.44
C PHE A 288 1.75 4.54 3.26
N VAL A 289 2.65 3.70 2.76
CA VAL A 289 3.97 3.51 3.39
C VAL A 289 4.72 4.84 3.47
N CYS A 290 4.77 5.59 2.37
CA CYS A 290 5.41 6.90 2.35
C CYS A 290 4.75 7.88 3.34
N ALA A 291 3.42 7.96 3.34
CA ALA A 291 2.69 8.83 4.27
C ALA A 291 2.94 8.43 5.74
N GLY A 292 2.97 7.12 6.01
CA GLY A 292 3.20 6.55 7.34
C GLY A 292 4.57 6.88 7.95
N MET A 293 5.55 7.26 7.15
CA MET A 293 6.87 7.68 7.63
C MET A 293 6.88 9.07 8.28
N GLY A 294 5.86 9.89 8.03
CA GLY A 294 5.71 11.22 8.63
C GLY A 294 5.12 11.19 10.03
N ALA A 295 5.19 12.32 10.73
CA ALA A 295 4.51 12.48 12.01
C ALA A 295 2.98 12.46 11.83
N HIS A 296 2.25 11.98 12.87
CA HIS A 296 0.78 11.94 12.91
C HIS A 296 0.13 11.15 11.75
N ALA A 297 0.79 10.08 11.30
CA ALA A 297 0.42 9.36 10.10
C ALA A 297 -0.37 8.05 10.37
N VAL A 298 -0.99 7.90 11.53
CA VAL A 298 -1.79 6.70 11.90
C VAL A 298 -2.84 6.36 10.85
N TRP A 299 -3.48 7.37 10.24
CA TRP A 299 -4.45 7.19 9.17
C TRP A 299 -3.90 6.37 7.98
N ALA A 300 -2.64 6.58 7.63
CA ALA A 300 -2.02 5.88 6.51
C ALA A 300 -1.78 4.40 6.83
N TRP A 301 -1.44 4.10 8.08
CA TRP A 301 -1.30 2.72 8.55
C TRP A 301 -2.66 2.01 8.64
N ASP A 302 -3.74 2.70 9.02
CA ASP A 302 -5.10 2.14 9.01
C ASP A 302 -5.54 1.79 7.57
N GLU A 303 -5.27 2.65 6.59
CA GLU A 303 -5.58 2.38 5.19
C GLU A 303 -4.71 1.27 4.60
N LEU A 304 -3.40 1.25 4.94
CA LEU A 304 -2.49 0.19 4.52
C LEU A 304 -2.90 -1.17 5.11
N GLU A 305 -3.28 -1.21 6.39
CA GLU A 305 -3.76 -2.42 7.05
C GLU A 305 -5.02 -2.96 6.35
N ARG A 306 -5.94 -2.08 5.97
CA ARG A 306 -7.14 -2.46 5.20
C ARG A 306 -6.77 -3.11 3.87
N LEU A 307 -5.78 -2.58 3.14
CA LEU A 307 -5.27 -3.20 1.90
C LEU A 307 -4.64 -4.57 2.17
N VAL A 308 -3.76 -4.66 3.16
CA VAL A 308 -2.96 -5.85 3.48
C VAL A 308 -3.81 -7.03 3.91
N PHE A 309 -4.87 -6.79 4.65
CA PHE A 309 -5.74 -7.86 5.14
C PHE A 309 -6.92 -8.19 4.22
N ASN A 310 -7.17 -7.39 3.17
CA ASN A 310 -8.32 -7.61 2.30
C ASN A 310 -7.95 -7.64 0.81
N ALA A 311 -7.75 -6.47 0.18
CA ALA A 311 -7.65 -6.38 -1.27
C ALA A 311 -6.36 -6.99 -1.83
N LEU A 312 -5.21 -6.81 -1.19
CA LEU A 312 -3.93 -7.33 -1.67
C LEU A 312 -3.87 -8.87 -1.70
N PRO A 313 -4.21 -9.61 -0.64
CA PRO A 313 -4.22 -11.06 -0.71
C PRO A 313 -5.32 -11.60 -1.64
N ALA A 314 -6.46 -10.91 -1.74
CA ALA A 314 -7.59 -11.35 -2.55
C ALA A 314 -7.30 -11.37 -4.06
N CYS A 315 -6.35 -10.58 -4.55
CA CYS A 315 -5.98 -10.56 -5.97
C CYS A 315 -4.92 -11.59 -6.37
N VAL A 316 -4.31 -12.29 -5.40
CA VAL A 316 -3.21 -13.26 -5.64
C VAL A 316 -3.74 -14.68 -5.56
N GLU A 317 -4.07 -15.24 -6.72
CA GLU A 317 -4.48 -16.64 -6.86
C GLU A 317 -3.26 -17.56 -6.85
N GLU A 318 -3.50 -18.88 -6.90
CA GLU A 318 -2.44 -19.87 -6.80
C GLU A 318 -1.42 -19.80 -7.96
N THR A 319 -1.91 -19.59 -9.17
CA THR A 319 -1.08 -19.59 -10.39
C THR A 319 -1.03 -18.27 -11.14
N ARG A 320 -1.81 -17.27 -10.71
CA ARG A 320 -1.90 -15.98 -11.39
C ARG A 320 -2.29 -14.84 -10.42
N VAL A 321 -2.05 -13.61 -10.87
CA VAL A 321 -2.63 -12.41 -10.27
C VAL A 321 -3.83 -11.99 -11.10
N GLN A 322 -4.93 -11.62 -10.44
CA GLN A 322 -6.06 -10.98 -11.11
C GLN A 322 -5.66 -9.56 -11.54
N LEU A 323 -6.09 -9.12 -12.71
CA LEU A 323 -5.94 -7.71 -13.13
C LEU A 323 -6.99 -6.82 -12.46
N VAL A 324 -8.18 -7.37 -12.29
CA VAL A 324 -9.34 -6.66 -11.73
C VAL A 324 -10.02 -7.54 -10.71
N GLN A 325 -10.37 -6.99 -9.57
CA GLN A 325 -11.25 -7.64 -8.59
C GLN A 325 -12.48 -6.78 -8.31
N ARG A 326 -13.51 -7.35 -7.69
CA ARG A 326 -14.74 -6.65 -7.32
C ARG A 326 -15.09 -6.90 -5.86
N VAL A 327 -15.69 -5.90 -5.23
CA VAL A 327 -16.23 -6.01 -3.85
C VAL A 327 -17.36 -7.03 -3.81
N ASN A 328 -18.26 -6.97 -4.81
CA ASN A 328 -19.32 -7.97 -5.00
C ASN A 328 -19.07 -8.69 -6.34
N SER A 329 -18.77 -9.97 -6.27
CA SER A 329 -18.55 -10.83 -7.42
C SER A 329 -19.39 -12.11 -7.24
N LEU A 330 -20.47 -12.23 -7.99
CA LEU A 330 -21.38 -13.38 -7.96
C LEU A 330 -20.98 -14.50 -8.93
N ALA A 331 -19.90 -14.31 -9.69
CA ALA A 331 -19.36 -15.30 -10.60
C ALA A 331 -17.84 -15.26 -10.53
N ALA A 332 -17.19 -16.36 -10.95
CA ALA A 332 -15.75 -16.37 -11.14
C ALA A 332 -15.34 -15.22 -12.06
N GLN A 333 -14.31 -14.48 -11.66
CA GLN A 333 -13.88 -13.30 -12.42
C GLN A 333 -13.22 -13.75 -13.73
N GLU A 334 -13.67 -13.18 -14.84
CA GLU A 334 -13.01 -13.36 -16.12
C GLU A 334 -11.63 -12.66 -16.08
N THR A 335 -10.62 -13.33 -16.61
CA THR A 335 -9.30 -12.75 -16.81
C THR A 335 -9.36 -11.73 -17.93
N GLN A 336 -9.28 -10.45 -17.60
CA GLN A 336 -9.03 -9.43 -18.61
C GLN A 336 -7.55 -9.47 -19.01
N GLN A 337 -7.29 -9.46 -20.31
CA GLN A 337 -5.94 -9.25 -20.85
C GLN A 337 -5.64 -7.75 -20.79
N GLY A 338 -4.60 -7.38 -20.05
CA GLY A 338 -4.10 -6.01 -19.94
C GLY A 338 -2.59 -6.01 -19.83
N SER A 339 -1.96 -4.88 -19.53
CA SER A 339 -0.52 -4.82 -19.24
C SER A 339 -0.20 -5.54 -17.93
N PHE A 340 -0.17 -6.86 -18.04
CA PHE A 340 0.03 -7.77 -16.91
C PHE A 340 1.34 -7.47 -16.17
N ALA A 341 2.38 -7.06 -16.88
CA ALA A 341 3.68 -6.75 -16.30
C ALA A 341 3.61 -5.53 -15.37
N LEU A 342 2.89 -4.47 -15.75
CA LEU A 342 2.74 -3.28 -14.90
C LEU A 342 1.97 -3.59 -13.61
N THR A 343 0.84 -4.29 -13.73
CA THR A 343 0.04 -4.70 -12.56
C THR A 343 0.87 -5.58 -11.64
N LEU A 344 1.54 -6.58 -12.20
CA LEU A 344 2.37 -7.50 -11.44
C LEU A 344 3.55 -6.80 -10.74
N GLY A 345 4.21 -5.87 -11.43
CA GLY A 345 5.34 -5.09 -10.88
C GLY A 345 4.91 -4.18 -9.72
N ARG A 346 3.82 -3.43 -9.89
CA ARG A 346 3.28 -2.56 -8.83
C ARG A 346 2.80 -3.36 -7.63
N LEU A 347 2.07 -4.47 -7.85
CA LEU A 347 1.63 -5.35 -6.75
C LEU A 347 2.81 -5.96 -6.01
N ALA A 348 3.78 -6.54 -6.72
CA ALA A 348 4.94 -7.17 -6.11
C ALA A 348 5.72 -6.18 -5.23
N ARG A 349 5.94 -4.95 -5.74
CA ARG A 349 6.65 -3.89 -5.04
C ARG A 349 5.83 -3.36 -3.85
N GLY A 350 4.60 -2.93 -4.10
CA GLY A 350 3.76 -2.29 -3.09
C GLY A 350 3.38 -3.25 -1.95
N TYR A 351 3.04 -4.51 -2.26
CA TYR A 351 2.73 -5.48 -1.23
C TYR A 351 3.96 -5.85 -0.41
N ALA A 352 5.12 -6.05 -1.04
CA ALA A 352 6.37 -6.31 -0.31
C ALA A 352 6.75 -5.15 0.63
N LEU A 353 6.67 -3.89 0.15
CA LEU A 353 6.94 -2.71 0.96
C LEU A 353 5.93 -2.56 2.12
N ALA A 354 4.65 -2.85 1.88
CA ALA A 354 3.62 -2.83 2.93
C ALA A 354 3.97 -3.78 4.08
N ILE A 355 4.32 -5.03 3.77
CA ILE A 355 4.70 -6.02 4.78
C ILE A 355 6.04 -5.67 5.45
N GLN A 356 7.02 -5.20 4.69
CA GLN A 356 8.30 -4.74 5.22
C GLN A 356 8.14 -3.59 6.21
N SER A 357 7.09 -2.77 6.05
CA SER A 357 6.77 -1.62 6.89
C SER A 357 5.82 -1.93 8.05
N ALA A 358 5.44 -3.21 8.24
CA ALA A 358 4.65 -3.61 9.41
C ALA A 358 5.36 -3.24 10.73
N VAL A 359 6.68 -3.26 10.71
CA VAL A 359 7.53 -2.66 11.74
C VAL A 359 8.47 -1.65 11.08
N THR A 360 8.63 -0.48 11.69
CA THR A 360 9.52 0.58 11.18
C THR A 360 10.61 0.93 12.20
N ALA A 361 11.76 1.35 11.70
CA ALA A 361 12.83 1.90 12.53
C ALA A 361 12.53 3.36 12.87
N TRP A 362 12.76 3.74 14.12
CA TRP A 362 12.70 5.11 14.63
C TRP A 362 14.07 5.54 15.12
N VAL A 363 14.27 6.85 15.31
CA VAL A 363 15.57 7.41 15.75
C VAL A 363 15.99 6.86 17.12
N ASP A 364 15.04 6.63 18.00
CA ASP A 364 15.21 6.18 19.39
C ASP A 364 14.75 4.73 19.63
N GLY A 365 14.27 4.04 18.59
CA GLY A 365 13.77 2.70 18.72
C GLY A 365 13.08 2.14 17.48
N PHE A 366 11.85 1.65 17.63
CA PHE A 366 11.08 1.04 16.55
C PHE A 366 9.58 1.15 16.84
N ALA A 367 8.78 1.05 15.76
CA ALA A 367 7.33 1.07 15.83
C ALA A 367 6.71 -0.16 15.18
N VAL A 368 5.75 -0.78 15.85
CA VAL A 368 4.88 -1.81 15.30
C VAL A 368 3.62 -1.13 14.76
N ASN A 369 3.51 -1.02 13.44
CA ASN A 369 2.42 -0.33 12.75
C ASN A 369 1.27 -1.28 12.40
N MET A 370 1.59 -2.54 12.11
CA MET A 370 0.63 -3.61 11.82
C MET A 370 1.08 -4.89 12.52
N LEU A 371 0.14 -5.58 13.14
CA LEU A 371 0.39 -6.79 13.91
C LEU A 371 0.39 -8.03 13.00
N ILE A 372 1.38 -8.09 12.11
CA ILE A 372 1.56 -9.20 11.14
C ILE A 372 2.51 -10.23 11.75
N PRO A 373 2.10 -11.51 11.86
CA PRO A 373 2.99 -12.57 12.35
C PRO A 373 4.27 -12.70 11.52
N GLY A 374 5.42 -12.72 12.23
CA GLY A 374 6.72 -12.79 11.54
C GLY A 374 7.89 -12.45 12.45
N LYS A 375 9.07 -12.34 11.81
CA LYS A 375 10.31 -11.93 12.48
C LYS A 375 10.83 -10.63 11.89
N TYR A 376 11.21 -9.70 12.75
CA TYR A 376 11.61 -8.35 12.40
C TYR A 376 12.90 -7.97 13.12
N ALA A 377 13.97 -7.76 12.38
CA ALA A 377 15.25 -7.32 12.95
C ALA A 377 15.25 -5.78 13.09
N VAL A 378 15.38 -5.29 14.31
CA VAL A 378 15.34 -3.86 14.65
C VAL A 378 16.63 -3.43 15.37
N CYS A 379 16.76 -2.15 15.69
CA CYS A 379 17.92 -1.60 16.40
C CYS A 379 19.25 -2.01 15.74
N ASP A 380 19.39 -1.79 14.43
CA ASP A 380 20.57 -2.21 13.64
C ASP A 380 20.91 -3.70 13.75
N ASN A 381 19.89 -4.55 13.71
CA ASN A 381 19.98 -6.02 13.85
C ASN A 381 20.44 -6.52 15.24
N LYS A 382 20.42 -5.66 16.25
CA LYS A 382 20.79 -6.05 17.62
C LYS A 382 19.64 -6.74 18.37
N MET A 383 18.42 -6.56 17.90
CA MET A 383 17.20 -7.15 18.45
C MET A 383 16.37 -7.76 17.31
N VAL A 384 15.76 -8.91 17.56
CA VAL A 384 14.78 -9.54 16.68
C VAL A 384 13.45 -9.65 17.42
N LEU A 385 12.42 -9.09 16.85
CA LEU A 385 11.04 -9.27 17.31
C LEU A 385 10.45 -10.50 16.64
N THR A 386 9.76 -11.33 17.40
CA THR A 386 8.85 -12.36 16.87
C THR A 386 7.43 -11.93 17.22
N ILE A 387 6.60 -11.71 16.22
CA ILE A 387 5.19 -11.37 16.39
C ILE A 387 4.36 -12.62 16.09
N ASP A 388 3.53 -13.03 17.05
CA ASP A 388 2.57 -14.12 16.92
C ASP A 388 1.17 -13.61 17.20
N ALA A 389 0.16 -14.16 16.49
CA ALA A 389 -1.24 -13.77 16.62
C ALA A 389 -2.11 -15.00 16.88
N GLN A 390 -2.93 -14.95 17.93
CA GLN A 390 -3.91 -15.98 18.28
C GLN A 390 -5.25 -15.32 18.67
N GLY A 391 -6.15 -15.23 17.71
CA GLY A 391 -7.42 -14.52 17.88
C GLY A 391 -7.18 -13.04 18.20
N GLU A 392 -7.60 -12.60 19.38
CA GLU A 392 -7.47 -11.23 19.86
C GLU A 392 -6.14 -10.95 20.59
N ARG A 393 -5.33 -12.00 20.80
CA ARG A 393 -4.04 -11.91 21.48
C ARG A 393 -2.89 -11.84 20.50
N TYR A 394 -2.08 -10.80 20.62
CA TYR A 394 -0.85 -10.58 19.85
C TYR A 394 0.34 -10.55 20.81
N ALA A 395 1.27 -11.47 20.63
CA ALA A 395 2.49 -11.56 21.42
C ALA A 395 3.69 -11.06 20.61
N ILE A 396 4.44 -10.11 21.16
CA ILE A 396 5.65 -9.54 20.57
C ILE A 396 6.81 -9.91 21.48
N LYS A 397 7.58 -10.91 21.08
CA LYS A 397 8.71 -11.43 21.85
C LYS A 397 10.03 -10.87 21.34
N MET A 398 10.90 -10.46 22.25
CA MET A 398 12.19 -9.83 21.94
C MET A 398 13.34 -10.82 22.14
N HIS A 399 14.22 -10.92 21.15
CA HIS A 399 15.41 -11.77 21.16
C HIS A 399 16.66 -10.93 20.90
N MET A 400 17.64 -10.99 21.80
CA MET A 400 18.86 -10.20 21.70
C MET A 400 20.02 -10.85 22.48
N LYS A 401 21.26 -10.53 22.09
CA LYS A 401 22.46 -11.01 22.80
C LYS A 401 22.82 -10.13 24.00
N ASN A 402 22.57 -8.85 23.91
CA ASN A 402 22.87 -7.85 24.93
C ASN A 402 21.66 -6.95 25.09
N ASP A 403 21.43 -6.47 26.30
CA ASP A 403 20.36 -5.54 26.63
C ASP A 403 20.36 -4.33 25.71
N GLN A 404 19.19 -3.89 25.28
CA GLN A 404 19.02 -2.76 24.39
C GLN A 404 18.09 -1.72 25.02
N LYS A 405 18.60 -0.49 25.22
CA LYS A 405 17.71 0.64 25.48
C LYS A 405 17.05 1.06 24.18
N ALA A 406 15.74 1.00 24.12
CA ALA A 406 14.98 1.41 22.95
C ALA A 406 13.57 1.87 23.33
N PHE A 407 13.04 2.81 22.57
CA PHE A 407 11.64 3.20 22.64
C PHE A 407 10.81 2.25 21.76
N PHE A 408 9.87 1.57 22.38
CA PHE A 408 8.87 0.75 21.69
C PHE A 408 7.66 1.61 21.40
N HIS A 409 7.29 1.70 20.13
CA HIS A 409 6.02 2.29 19.69
C HIS A 409 5.12 1.20 19.13
N MET A 410 3.81 1.29 19.38
CA MET A 410 2.82 0.42 18.77
C MET A 410 1.56 1.21 18.43
N ARG A 411 1.14 1.14 17.17
CA ARG A 411 -0.15 1.70 16.77
C ARG A 411 -1.29 0.90 17.40
N LEU A 412 -2.26 1.59 17.98
CA LEU A 412 -3.55 1.00 18.31
C LEU A 412 -4.44 1.07 17.07
N PRO A 413 -4.86 -0.08 16.51
CA PRO A 413 -5.70 -0.09 15.32
C PRO A 413 -7.07 0.54 15.60
N ALA A 414 -7.60 1.31 14.65
CA ALA A 414 -8.91 1.97 14.79
C ALA A 414 -10.09 0.99 14.96
N TRP A 415 -9.91 -0.28 14.56
CA TRP A 415 -10.92 -1.32 14.72
C TRP A 415 -10.97 -1.96 16.12
N ALA A 416 -9.96 -1.77 16.96
CA ALA A 416 -9.95 -2.33 18.31
C ALA A 416 -10.90 -1.53 19.22
N SER A 417 -11.93 -2.18 19.75
CA SER A 417 -12.91 -1.52 20.65
C SER A 417 -12.36 -1.31 22.04
N SER A 418 -11.46 -2.18 22.49
CA SER A 418 -10.70 -2.06 23.73
C SER A 418 -9.31 -2.69 23.55
N SER A 419 -8.37 -2.31 24.41
CA SER A 419 -7.02 -2.84 24.39
C SER A 419 -6.48 -3.02 25.82
N GLU A 420 -5.82 -4.16 26.04
CA GLU A 420 -5.02 -4.41 27.24
C GLU A 420 -3.58 -4.68 26.80
N ILE A 421 -2.62 -4.02 27.46
CA ILE A 421 -1.19 -4.18 27.17
C ILE A 421 -0.49 -4.74 28.40
N LEU A 422 0.13 -5.90 28.19
CA LEU A 422 0.91 -6.58 29.22
C LEU A 422 2.38 -6.55 28.83
N VAL A 423 3.25 -6.27 29.78
CA VAL A 423 4.70 -6.44 29.63
C VAL A 423 5.15 -7.54 30.61
N ASN A 424 5.72 -8.62 30.09
CA ASN A 424 6.12 -9.80 30.88
C ASN A 424 4.98 -10.35 31.76
N GLY A 425 3.77 -10.36 31.19
CA GLY A 425 2.57 -10.89 31.86
C GLY A 425 1.90 -9.95 32.86
N ALA A 426 2.46 -8.76 33.12
CA ALA A 426 1.88 -7.77 34.02
C ALA A 426 1.28 -6.58 33.22
N PRO A 427 0.09 -6.06 33.62
CA PRO A 427 -0.43 -4.82 33.05
C PRO A 427 0.58 -3.70 33.27
N THR A 428 0.89 -2.96 32.19
CA THR A 428 1.81 -1.84 32.32
C THR A 428 1.05 -0.52 32.44
N ALA A 429 1.41 0.28 33.46
CA ALA A 429 0.97 1.66 33.60
C ALA A 429 1.99 2.65 32.99
N GLU A 430 3.13 2.17 32.53
CA GLU A 430 4.26 3.00 32.08
C GLU A 430 4.22 3.34 30.58
N TYR A 431 3.06 3.27 29.93
CA TYR A 431 2.96 3.69 28.56
C TYR A 431 2.40 5.12 28.40
N ARG A 432 2.86 5.77 27.35
CA ARG A 432 2.29 7.04 26.89
C ARG A 432 1.41 6.77 25.67
N LEU A 433 0.22 7.32 25.67
CA LEU A 433 -0.65 7.30 24.49
C LEU A 433 -0.53 8.65 23.78
N VAL A 434 0.05 8.63 22.59
CA VAL A 434 0.21 9.83 21.76
C VAL A 434 -0.26 9.49 20.34
N ASP A 435 -1.22 10.26 19.84
CA ASP A 435 -1.73 10.16 18.46
C ASP A 435 -2.12 8.74 18.03
N GLY A 436 -2.77 7.97 18.91
CA GLY A 436 -3.19 6.60 18.62
C GLY A 436 -2.07 5.55 18.69
N CYS A 437 -0.91 5.94 19.20
CA CYS A 437 0.21 5.01 19.44
C CYS A 437 0.54 4.90 20.92
N ILE A 438 0.85 3.67 21.33
CA ILE A 438 1.44 3.38 22.65
C ILE A 438 2.95 3.56 22.53
N GLY A 439 3.56 4.22 23.52
CA GLY A 439 5.02 4.34 23.62
C GLY A 439 5.53 3.83 24.97
N ILE A 440 6.53 2.94 24.96
CA ILE A 440 7.18 2.40 26.16
C ILE A 440 8.69 2.56 26.04
N GLU A 441 9.31 3.35 26.91
CA GLU A 441 10.76 3.52 26.97
C GLU A 441 11.35 2.69 28.11
N ARG A 442 12.22 1.73 27.78
CA ARG A 442 12.93 0.94 28.79
C ARG A 442 14.18 0.27 28.23
N VAL A 443 14.97 -0.34 29.10
CA VAL A 443 15.98 -1.33 28.71
C VAL A 443 15.28 -2.67 28.54
N TRP A 444 15.38 -3.23 27.34
CA TRP A 444 14.81 -4.53 26.97
C TRP A 444 15.85 -5.63 27.16
N HIS A 445 15.39 -6.79 27.65
CA HIS A 445 16.19 -7.98 27.91
C HIS A 445 15.79 -9.12 26.97
N ASP A 446 16.68 -10.09 26.77
CA ASP A 446 16.34 -11.29 26.00
C ASP A 446 15.16 -12.04 26.63
N GLY A 447 14.16 -12.36 25.82
CA GLY A 447 12.94 -13.01 26.27
C GLY A 447 11.83 -12.08 26.78
N ASP A 448 12.07 -10.77 26.88
CA ASP A 448 10.98 -9.81 27.17
C ASP A 448 9.84 -9.97 26.16
N GLU A 449 8.62 -9.88 26.67
CA GLU A 449 7.40 -10.05 25.87
C GLU A 449 6.41 -8.91 26.11
N ILE A 450 5.89 -8.35 25.04
CA ILE A 450 4.71 -7.48 25.07
C ILE A 450 3.53 -8.27 24.52
N VAL A 451 2.43 -8.26 25.25
CA VAL A 451 1.17 -8.84 24.78
C VAL A 451 0.14 -7.74 24.65
N ALA A 452 -0.40 -7.60 23.43
CA ALA A 452 -1.57 -6.77 23.17
C ALA A 452 -2.80 -7.67 23.03
N VAL A 453 -3.79 -7.47 23.88
CA VAL A 453 -5.12 -8.08 23.76
C VAL A 453 -6.02 -7.01 23.16
N LEU A 454 -6.47 -7.23 21.92
CA LEU A 454 -7.25 -6.26 21.14
C LEU A 454 -8.61 -6.87 20.83
N GLU A 455 -9.65 -6.35 21.43
CA GLU A 455 -11.02 -6.84 21.22
C GLU A 455 -11.49 -6.57 19.78
N GLN A 456 -12.01 -7.61 19.12
CA GLN A 456 -12.41 -7.61 17.72
C GLN A 456 -13.91 -7.92 17.57
N PRO A 457 -14.81 -7.01 17.94
CA PRO A 457 -16.23 -7.22 17.74
C PRO A 457 -16.55 -7.23 16.24
N VAL A 458 -17.69 -7.86 15.89
CA VAL A 458 -18.23 -7.70 14.55
C VAL A 458 -18.89 -6.33 14.44
N MET A 459 -18.30 -5.46 13.65
CA MET A 459 -18.76 -4.08 13.46
C MET A 459 -19.54 -3.93 12.16
N ARG A 460 -20.67 -3.21 12.21
CA ARG A 460 -21.46 -2.84 11.04
C ARG A 460 -21.16 -1.40 10.65
N HIS A 461 -20.86 -1.20 9.38
CA HIS A 461 -20.52 0.09 8.80
C HIS A 461 -21.48 0.47 7.68
N SER A 462 -21.66 1.77 7.46
CA SER A 462 -22.37 2.30 6.30
C SER A 462 -21.37 2.78 5.26
N SER A 463 -21.59 2.42 4.00
CA SER A 463 -20.85 2.95 2.85
C SER A 463 -21.48 4.26 2.37
N ALA A 464 -20.68 5.13 1.79
CA ALA A 464 -21.18 6.32 1.07
C ALA A 464 -22.01 5.92 -0.17
N TYR A 465 -21.78 4.72 -0.72
CA TYR A 465 -22.51 4.21 -1.87
C TYR A 465 -23.90 3.71 -1.46
N HIS A 466 -24.93 4.46 -1.82
CA HIS A 466 -26.35 4.14 -1.56
C HIS A 466 -26.69 3.74 -0.12
N GLN A 467 -25.92 4.20 0.87
CA GLN A 467 -26.04 3.83 2.28
C GLN A 467 -26.01 2.29 2.51
N ALA A 468 -25.44 1.54 1.56
CA ALA A 468 -25.22 0.11 1.70
C ALA A 468 -24.32 -0.18 2.91
N THR A 469 -24.44 -1.38 3.47
CA THR A 469 -23.76 -1.75 4.71
C THR A 469 -22.77 -2.90 4.48
N TYR A 470 -21.71 -2.92 5.28
CA TYR A 470 -20.74 -4.01 5.32
C TYR A 470 -20.35 -4.33 6.76
N LEU A 471 -19.76 -5.50 6.94
CA LEU A 471 -19.32 -5.97 8.25
C LEU A 471 -17.81 -6.15 8.27
N THR A 472 -17.20 -5.85 9.42
CA THR A 472 -15.78 -6.12 9.68
C THR A 472 -15.62 -6.87 10.99
N ARG A 473 -14.49 -7.60 11.11
CA ARG A 473 -13.98 -8.12 12.37
C ARG A 473 -12.47 -7.88 12.42
N GLY A 474 -12.02 -7.08 13.37
CA GLY A 474 -10.64 -6.60 13.34
C GLY A 474 -10.36 -5.88 12.01
N PRO A 475 -9.19 -6.12 11.38
CA PRO A 475 -8.83 -5.49 10.10
C PRO A 475 -9.57 -6.10 8.88
N GLN A 476 -10.28 -7.21 9.06
CA GLN A 476 -10.88 -7.98 7.96
C GLN A 476 -12.29 -7.51 7.63
N VAL A 477 -12.55 -7.26 6.35
CA VAL A 477 -13.89 -7.16 5.80
C VAL A 477 -14.46 -8.57 5.67
N LEU A 478 -15.73 -8.73 6.03
CA LEU A 478 -16.43 -10.00 5.99
C LEU A 478 -17.29 -10.09 4.73
N ALA A 479 -17.29 -11.25 4.11
CA ALA A 479 -18.03 -11.54 2.90
C ALA A 479 -18.93 -12.77 3.05
N LEU A 480 -20.07 -12.72 2.38
CA LEU A 480 -20.93 -13.87 2.18
C LEU A 480 -20.46 -14.62 0.92
N SER A 481 -20.15 -15.90 1.04
CA SER A 481 -19.98 -16.77 -0.14
C SER A 481 -21.37 -17.03 -0.73
N ALA A 482 -21.61 -16.55 -1.95
CA ALA A 482 -22.89 -16.67 -2.61
C ALA A 482 -22.75 -17.56 -3.85
N ASP A 483 -23.48 -18.66 -3.85
CA ASP A 483 -23.63 -19.53 -5.02
C ASP A 483 -24.78 -19.03 -5.88
N GLY A 484 -24.52 -18.71 -7.15
CA GLY A 484 -25.53 -18.35 -8.13
C GLY A 484 -25.93 -16.87 -8.14
N ASP A 485 -27.14 -16.58 -8.60
CA ASP A 485 -27.67 -15.24 -8.89
C ASP A 485 -28.31 -14.53 -7.67
N TRP A 486 -27.90 -14.92 -6.48
CA TRP A 486 -28.47 -14.44 -5.23
C TRP A 486 -27.88 -13.09 -4.79
N ALA A 487 -28.77 -12.18 -4.45
CA ALA A 487 -28.45 -11.00 -3.67
C ALA A 487 -29.12 -11.07 -2.31
N TYR A 488 -28.47 -10.53 -1.31
CA TYR A 488 -28.93 -10.54 0.07
C TYR A 488 -28.92 -9.13 0.65
N ALA A 489 -29.97 -8.82 1.42
CA ALA A 489 -29.95 -7.64 2.29
C ALA A 489 -29.50 -8.02 3.69
N LEU A 490 -28.69 -7.19 4.30
CA LEU A 490 -28.28 -7.33 5.69
C LEU A 490 -29.37 -6.77 6.61
N CYS A 491 -29.95 -7.65 7.46
CA CYS A 491 -31.10 -7.36 8.29
C CYS A 491 -30.77 -7.12 9.78
N GLY A 492 -29.50 -6.99 10.14
CA GLY A 492 -29.08 -6.75 11.52
C GLY A 492 -27.57 -6.83 11.70
N ASN A 493 -27.12 -6.85 12.95
CA ASN A 493 -25.71 -6.93 13.28
C ASN A 493 -25.18 -8.37 13.18
N GLY A 494 -23.92 -8.51 12.83
CA GLY A 494 -23.21 -9.78 12.89
C GLY A 494 -22.83 -10.13 14.34
N LYS A 495 -22.56 -11.42 14.56
CA LYS A 495 -22.09 -11.94 15.85
C LYS A 495 -21.07 -13.06 15.66
N VAL A 496 -20.18 -13.19 16.62
CA VAL A 496 -19.26 -14.33 16.73
C VAL A 496 -20.00 -15.52 17.34
N THR A 497 -19.80 -16.70 16.75
CA THR A 497 -20.33 -17.98 17.22
C THR A 497 -19.18 -18.98 17.36
N GLU A 498 -19.42 -20.15 17.92
CA GLU A 498 -18.42 -21.23 18.00
C GLU A 498 -17.92 -21.67 16.61
N SER A 499 -18.78 -21.60 15.59
CA SER A 499 -18.44 -21.98 14.20
C SER A 499 -17.88 -20.83 13.35
N GLY A 500 -17.68 -19.62 13.91
CA GLY A 500 -17.20 -18.44 13.18
C GLY A 500 -18.11 -17.24 13.31
N VAL A 501 -18.18 -16.40 12.27
CA VAL A 501 -19.03 -15.21 12.25
C VAL A 501 -20.31 -15.50 11.45
N THR A 502 -21.46 -15.06 11.99
CA THR A 502 -22.75 -15.11 11.29
C THR A 502 -23.44 -13.75 11.34
N ALA A 503 -24.31 -13.48 10.37
CA ALA A 503 -25.18 -12.31 10.38
C ALA A 503 -26.56 -12.64 9.79
N PRO A 504 -27.62 -11.88 10.16
CA PRO A 504 -28.98 -12.09 9.65
C PRO A 504 -29.09 -11.48 8.24
N PHE A 505 -29.45 -12.30 7.28
CA PHE A 505 -29.69 -11.94 5.88
C PHE A 505 -31.06 -12.39 5.39
N ALA A 506 -31.64 -11.63 4.49
CA ALA A 506 -32.79 -12.03 3.70
C ALA A 506 -32.46 -11.93 2.20
N PRO A 507 -32.93 -12.87 1.37
CA PRO A 507 -32.80 -12.76 -0.07
C PRO A 507 -33.64 -11.60 -0.60
N ILE A 508 -33.15 -10.97 -1.68
CA ILE A 508 -33.82 -9.87 -2.37
C ILE A 508 -33.92 -10.15 -3.87
N ALA A 509 -34.88 -9.51 -4.53
CA ALA A 509 -34.99 -9.54 -5.98
C ALA A 509 -33.89 -8.73 -6.62
N TRP A 510 -32.76 -9.36 -6.89
CA TRP A 510 -31.64 -8.73 -7.62
C TRP A 510 -31.68 -9.18 -9.08
N LYS A 511 -31.83 -8.24 -9.99
CA LYS A 511 -31.71 -8.54 -11.41
C LYS A 511 -30.24 -8.52 -11.81
N LYS A 512 -29.73 -9.66 -12.26
CA LYS A 512 -28.43 -9.74 -12.94
C LYS A 512 -28.52 -8.89 -14.21
N GLY A 513 -27.80 -7.77 -14.24
CA GLY A 513 -27.64 -6.99 -15.47
C GLY A 513 -26.71 -7.74 -16.43
N ASN A 514 -27.08 -7.85 -17.70
CA ASN A 514 -26.17 -8.32 -18.75
C ASN A 514 -24.97 -7.38 -18.83
N ASN A 515 -23.82 -7.78 -18.26
CA ASN A 515 -22.53 -7.11 -18.30
C ASN A 515 -22.43 -5.65 -17.77
N ALA A 516 -23.49 -5.08 -17.23
CA ALA A 516 -23.45 -3.76 -16.60
C ALA A 516 -23.31 -3.88 -15.08
N PRO A 517 -22.59 -2.95 -14.41
CA PRO A 517 -22.59 -2.88 -12.95
C PRO A 517 -24.01 -2.67 -12.45
N VAL A 518 -24.50 -3.58 -11.61
CA VAL A 518 -25.85 -3.47 -11.03
C VAL A 518 -25.78 -2.56 -9.82
N ASP A 519 -26.62 -1.52 -9.81
CA ASP A 519 -26.72 -0.64 -8.65
C ASP A 519 -27.34 -1.38 -7.45
N VAL A 520 -26.78 -1.18 -6.27
CA VAL A 520 -27.33 -1.71 -5.03
C VAL A 520 -28.63 -0.97 -4.71
N PRO A 521 -29.77 -1.65 -4.57
CA PRO A 521 -31.02 -0.98 -4.25
C PRO A 521 -30.97 -0.35 -2.87
N VAL A 522 -31.48 0.87 -2.72
CA VAL A 522 -31.48 1.62 -1.46
C VAL A 522 -32.41 0.97 -0.41
N LEU A 523 -33.57 0.50 -0.86
CA LEU A 523 -34.57 -0.23 -0.04
C LEU A 523 -35.08 -1.41 -0.87
N PRO A 524 -34.46 -2.58 -0.72
CA PRO A 524 -34.86 -3.76 -1.48
C PRO A 524 -36.14 -4.36 -0.91
N GLU A 525 -36.94 -4.94 -1.80
CA GLU A 525 -38.01 -5.85 -1.40
C GLU A 525 -37.41 -7.20 -0.99
N LEU A 526 -37.73 -7.66 0.23
CA LEU A 526 -37.28 -8.95 0.73
C LEU A 526 -38.17 -10.04 0.10
N THR A 527 -37.52 -11.04 -0.48
CA THR A 527 -38.19 -12.15 -1.18
C THR A 527 -38.26 -13.45 -0.38
N GLY A 528 -37.73 -13.43 0.86
CA GLY A 528 -37.74 -14.61 1.73
C GLY A 528 -37.43 -14.27 3.19
N ASP A 529 -37.37 -15.32 4.01
CA ASP A 529 -37.16 -15.21 5.45
C ASP A 529 -35.76 -14.76 5.81
N ILE A 530 -35.64 -14.05 6.95
CA ILE A 530 -34.34 -13.67 7.55
C ILE A 530 -33.70 -14.93 8.14
N ARG A 531 -32.49 -15.22 7.73
CA ARG A 531 -31.68 -16.35 8.21
C ARG A 531 -30.29 -15.89 8.62
N ALA A 532 -29.73 -16.53 9.65
CA ALA A 532 -28.31 -16.36 9.98
C ALA A 532 -27.45 -17.11 8.96
N LEU A 533 -26.62 -16.38 8.21
CA LEU A 533 -25.69 -16.95 7.24
C LEU A 533 -24.25 -16.77 7.70
N PRO A 534 -23.36 -17.74 7.41
CA PRO A 534 -21.95 -17.66 7.77
C PRO A 534 -21.23 -16.63 6.90
N LEU A 535 -20.27 -15.92 7.51
CA LEU A 535 -19.40 -14.97 6.87
C LEU A 535 -17.95 -15.42 6.99
N THR A 536 -17.17 -15.18 5.96
CA THR A 536 -15.74 -15.45 5.90
C THR A 536 -14.96 -14.18 5.55
N PRO A 537 -13.64 -14.11 5.83
CA PRO A 537 -12.85 -12.98 5.39
C PRO A 537 -12.93 -12.77 3.87
N TYR A 538 -12.99 -11.51 3.46
CA TYR A 538 -13.04 -11.10 2.06
C TYR A 538 -11.94 -11.75 1.20
N ALA A 539 -10.73 -11.80 1.74
CA ALA A 539 -9.56 -12.36 1.06
C ALA A 539 -9.68 -13.85 0.74
N ASP A 540 -10.45 -14.60 1.54
CA ASP A 540 -10.59 -16.05 1.45
C ASP A 540 -11.81 -16.47 0.61
N THR A 541 -12.58 -15.52 0.08
CA THR A 541 -13.85 -15.75 -0.59
C THR A 541 -13.81 -15.26 -2.05
N PRO A 542 -13.52 -16.13 -3.03
CA PRO A 542 -13.38 -15.71 -4.44
C PRO A 542 -14.71 -15.32 -5.09
N VAL A 543 -15.80 -16.02 -4.76
CA VAL A 543 -17.18 -15.66 -5.15
C VAL A 543 -17.87 -15.08 -3.93
N ARG A 544 -18.20 -13.78 -3.95
CA ARG A 544 -18.50 -13.04 -2.73
C ARG A 544 -19.48 -11.89 -2.90
N VAL A 545 -20.17 -11.61 -1.82
CA VAL A 545 -20.87 -10.34 -1.60
C VAL A 545 -20.38 -9.78 -0.27
N ALA A 546 -19.84 -8.59 -0.26
CA ALA A 546 -19.31 -7.95 0.95
C ALA A 546 -19.97 -6.61 1.25
N LEU A 547 -20.61 -5.97 0.27
CA LEU A 547 -21.42 -4.78 0.44
C LEU A 547 -22.89 -5.12 0.16
N PHE A 548 -23.75 -4.85 1.14
CA PHE A 548 -25.14 -5.29 1.17
C PHE A 548 -26.10 -4.10 1.21
N PRO A 549 -27.26 -4.17 0.50
CA PRO A 549 -28.39 -3.29 0.79
C PRO A 549 -28.87 -3.49 2.22
N ARG A 550 -29.49 -2.46 2.79
CA ARG A 550 -30.13 -2.57 4.11
C ARG A 550 -31.46 -3.29 4.00
N GLY A 551 -31.65 -4.33 4.82
CA GLY A 551 -32.92 -5.07 4.94
C GLY A 551 -33.71 -4.68 6.18
N ASP A 552 -33.14 -3.94 7.12
CA ASP A 552 -33.79 -3.41 8.31
C ASP A 552 -34.30 -1.99 8.07
N LYS A 553 -35.47 -1.67 8.60
CA LYS A 553 -35.95 -0.28 8.65
C LYS A 553 -35.01 0.52 9.58
N ALA A 554 -34.64 1.71 9.16
CA ALA A 554 -33.75 2.61 9.91
C ALA A 554 -34.29 2.93 11.30
#